data_ea36e5f0609058f78ec703c8a91e19e7
#
_entry.id   ea36e5f0609058f78ec703c8a91e19e7
#
_cell.length_a   1.000
_cell.length_b   1.000
_cell.length_c   1.000
_cell.angle_alpha   90.00
_cell.angle_beta   90.00
_cell.angle_gamma   90.00
#
_symmetry.space_group_name_H-M   'P 1'
#
loop_
_entity.id
_entity.type
_entity.pdbx_description
1 polymer ?
#
loop_
_entity_poly.entity_id
_entity_poly.type
_entity_poly.pdbx_seq_one_letter_code
_entity_poly.pdbx_strand_id
1 'polypeptide(L)'
;HSPESKITTIDRNPEMIGFAKENFAKFDNRQQITLLEGDAVDVLSTLTETYDFVFMDSAKSKYIVFLPEILKHLEVGGVVVLDDIFQGGDIAKDIMEVRRGQRTIYRGLQRLFDATLNNPGLTASLVPLGDGILMLRKNQAEIELPDVD
;
A
#
# COMPACT_ATOMS: atom_id res chain seq x y z
N HIS A 1 -13.05 15.89 3.27
CA HIS A 1 -11.72 15.99 3.92
C HIS A 1 -11.55 17.39 4.53
N SER A 2 -10.61 17.50 5.48
CA SER A 2 -10.30 18.78 6.12
C SER A 2 -9.69 19.78 5.11
N PRO A 3 -9.91 21.09 5.26
CA PRO A 3 -9.24 22.10 4.46
C PRO A 3 -7.72 22.07 4.52
N GLU A 4 -7.17 21.49 5.58
CA GLU A 4 -5.72 21.38 5.82
C GLU A 4 -5.13 20.03 5.36
N SER A 5 -5.97 19.09 4.91
CA SER A 5 -5.49 17.81 4.43
C SER A 5 -4.65 17.96 3.17
N LYS A 6 -3.57 17.20 3.08
CA LYS A 6 -2.73 17.07 1.89
C LYS A 6 -2.74 15.63 1.42
N ILE A 7 -2.72 15.42 0.13
CA ILE A 7 -2.72 14.10 -0.50
C ILE A 7 -1.52 14.04 -1.44
N THR A 8 -0.69 13.03 -1.29
CA THR A 8 0.32 12.66 -2.28
C THR A 8 -0.11 11.36 -2.96
N THR A 9 -0.21 11.36 -4.27
CA THR A 9 -0.54 10.17 -5.06
C THR A 9 0.55 9.87 -6.06
N ILE A 10 0.79 8.57 -6.31
CA ILE A 10 1.84 8.09 -7.21
C ILE A 10 1.18 7.29 -8.33
N ASP A 11 1.52 7.58 -9.56
CA ASP A 11 1.14 6.75 -10.70
C ASP A 11 2.26 6.76 -11.75
N ARG A 12 2.41 5.63 -12.48
CA ARG A 12 3.36 5.49 -13.58
C ARG A 12 2.71 5.37 -14.96
N ASN A 13 1.39 5.17 -15.00
CA ASN A 13 0.67 5.01 -16.25
C ASN A 13 0.37 6.38 -16.88
N PRO A 14 0.93 6.72 -18.06
CA PRO A 14 0.75 8.05 -18.67
C PRO A 14 -0.71 8.42 -18.93
N GLU A 15 -1.56 7.45 -19.25
CA GLU A 15 -2.99 7.67 -19.50
C GLU A 15 -3.73 8.02 -18.19
N MET A 16 -3.47 7.26 -17.11
CA MET A 16 -4.04 7.53 -15.79
C MET A 16 -3.56 8.87 -15.23
N ILE A 17 -2.28 9.19 -15.41
CA ILE A 17 -1.69 10.48 -15.07
C ILE A 17 -2.41 11.61 -15.80
N GLY A 18 -2.69 11.44 -17.11
CA GLY A 18 -3.44 12.41 -17.89
C GLY A 18 -4.84 12.66 -17.32
N PHE A 19 -5.60 11.60 -17.05
CA PHE A 19 -6.92 11.71 -16.44
C PHE A 19 -6.88 12.32 -15.03
N ALA A 20 -5.89 11.95 -14.23
CA ALA A 20 -5.70 12.51 -12.89
C ALA A 20 -5.48 14.03 -12.96
N LYS A 21 -4.56 14.50 -13.82
CA LYS A 21 -4.29 15.94 -14.01
C LYS A 21 -5.52 16.72 -14.45
N GLU A 22 -6.31 16.19 -15.39
CA GLU A 22 -7.55 16.82 -15.83
C GLU A 22 -8.58 16.92 -14.70
N ASN A 23 -8.71 15.87 -13.90
CA ASN A 23 -9.64 15.85 -12.77
C ASN A 23 -9.19 16.79 -11.65
N PHE A 24 -7.89 16.81 -11.32
CA PHE A 24 -7.36 17.71 -10.29
C PHE A 24 -7.53 19.17 -10.71
N ALA A 25 -7.29 19.51 -11.97
CA ALA A 25 -7.54 20.85 -12.48
C ALA A 25 -9.01 21.28 -12.35
N LYS A 26 -9.97 20.34 -12.42
CA LYS A 26 -11.40 20.63 -12.29
C LYS A 26 -11.89 20.69 -10.84
N PHE A 27 -11.34 19.84 -9.97
CA PHE A 27 -11.95 19.55 -8.67
C PHE A 27 -11.06 19.88 -7.47
N ASP A 28 -9.72 19.96 -7.64
CA ASP A 28 -8.81 20.33 -6.57
C ASP A 28 -8.60 21.85 -6.46
N ASN A 29 -9.69 22.55 -6.16
CA ASN A 29 -9.70 24.01 -6.05
C ASN A 29 -8.77 24.56 -4.95
N ARG A 30 -8.32 23.70 -4.02
CA ARG A 30 -7.46 24.07 -2.90
C ARG A 30 -6.01 23.66 -3.10
N GLN A 31 -5.69 23.01 -4.22
CA GLN A 31 -4.36 22.49 -4.52
C GLN A 31 -3.81 21.58 -3.39
N GLN A 32 -4.66 20.66 -2.93
CA GLN A 32 -4.36 19.72 -1.84
C GLN A 32 -3.71 18.44 -2.33
N ILE A 33 -3.73 18.18 -3.65
CA ILE A 33 -3.27 16.94 -4.26
C ILE A 33 -1.94 17.18 -4.98
N THR A 34 -0.92 16.42 -4.59
CA THR A 34 0.37 16.34 -5.30
C THR A 34 0.45 15.01 -6.03
N LEU A 35 0.59 15.05 -7.35
CA LEU A 35 0.81 13.87 -8.19
C LEU A 35 2.31 13.69 -8.44
N LEU A 36 2.85 12.56 -8.05
CA LEU A 36 4.22 12.14 -8.34
C LEU A 36 4.17 11.07 -9.45
N GLU A 37 4.87 11.35 -10.55
CA GLU A 37 4.87 10.50 -11.73
C GLU A 37 6.08 9.57 -11.70
N GLY A 38 5.86 8.26 -11.72
CA GLY A 38 6.94 7.27 -11.75
C GLY A 38 6.56 5.94 -11.12
N ASP A 39 7.51 5.01 -11.16
CA ASP A 39 7.34 3.73 -10.47
C ASP A 39 7.39 3.96 -8.96
N ALA A 40 6.46 3.33 -8.24
CA ALA A 40 6.37 3.51 -6.79
C ALA A 40 7.66 3.09 -6.05
N VAL A 41 8.42 2.10 -6.56
CA VAL A 41 9.71 1.71 -5.97
C VAL A 41 10.67 2.89 -5.93
N ASP A 42 10.77 3.61 -7.04
CA ASP A 42 11.70 4.72 -7.17
C ASP A 42 11.19 5.96 -6.41
N VAL A 43 9.90 6.26 -6.56
CA VAL A 43 9.28 7.47 -5.97
C VAL A 43 9.25 7.40 -4.45
N LEU A 44 8.88 6.25 -3.86
CA LEU A 44 8.80 6.10 -2.39
C LEU A 44 10.13 6.41 -1.71
N SER A 45 11.26 6.03 -2.33
CA SER A 45 12.60 6.30 -1.79
C SER A 45 12.99 7.77 -1.80
N THR A 46 12.28 8.61 -2.56
CA THR A 46 12.52 10.06 -2.68
C THR A 46 11.64 10.91 -1.77
N LEU A 47 10.65 10.30 -1.12
CA LEU A 47 9.76 11.02 -0.21
C LEU A 47 10.56 11.55 0.99
N THR A 48 10.16 12.73 1.45
CA THR A 48 10.74 13.38 2.64
C THR A 48 9.69 13.71 3.71
N GLU A 49 8.43 13.63 3.33
CA GLU A 49 7.28 13.92 4.21
C GLU A 49 6.85 12.69 4.99
N THR A 50 6.15 12.91 6.09
CA THR A 50 5.45 11.86 6.84
C THR A 50 3.96 11.93 6.61
N TYR A 51 3.28 10.80 6.75
CA TYR A 51 1.86 10.62 6.48
C TYR A 51 1.18 9.97 7.68
N ASP A 52 -0.06 10.34 7.94
CA ASP A 52 -0.92 9.71 8.96
C ASP A 52 -1.77 8.58 8.37
N PHE A 53 -1.95 8.57 7.05
CA PHE A 53 -2.73 7.55 6.34
C PHE A 53 -2.10 7.22 4.98
N VAL A 54 -2.04 5.94 4.65
CA VAL A 54 -1.61 5.43 3.34
C VAL A 54 -2.62 4.43 2.81
N PHE A 55 -3.02 4.59 1.55
CA PHE A 55 -3.84 3.63 0.82
C PHE A 55 -3.01 2.98 -0.28
N MET A 56 -2.95 1.65 -0.28
CA MET A 56 -2.21 0.86 -1.26
C MET A 56 -3.19 0.08 -2.13
N ASP A 57 -3.31 0.49 -3.38
CA ASP A 57 -4.01 -0.23 -4.45
C ASP A 57 -3.11 -0.31 -5.69
N SER A 58 -2.23 -1.30 -5.72
CA SER A 58 -1.22 -1.46 -6.78
C SER A 58 -0.94 -2.93 -7.07
N ALA A 59 0.21 -3.24 -7.70
CA ALA A 59 0.61 -4.63 -7.95
C ALA A 59 0.82 -5.39 -6.63
N LYS A 60 -0.09 -6.27 -6.29
CA LYS A 60 -0.17 -7.02 -5.00
C LYS A 60 1.12 -7.79 -4.66
N SER A 61 1.81 -8.32 -5.66
CA SER A 61 3.13 -8.97 -5.48
C SER A 61 4.22 -8.02 -4.99
N LYS A 62 3.99 -6.71 -5.08
CA LYS A 62 4.92 -5.65 -4.66
C LYS A 62 4.59 -5.03 -3.31
N TYR A 63 3.46 -5.34 -2.70
CA TYR A 63 3.08 -4.78 -1.41
C TYR A 63 4.15 -4.96 -0.35
N ILE A 64 4.70 -6.16 -0.23
CA ILE A 64 5.80 -6.44 0.71
C ILE A 64 7.08 -5.66 0.40
N VAL A 65 7.32 -5.33 -0.88
CA VAL A 65 8.48 -4.53 -1.30
C VAL A 65 8.30 -3.05 -0.96
N PHE A 66 7.08 -2.53 -1.08
CA PHE A 66 6.77 -1.13 -0.77
C PHE A 66 6.66 -0.86 0.73
N LEU A 67 6.23 -1.86 1.50
CA LEU A 67 5.89 -1.71 2.91
C LEU A 67 7.03 -1.12 3.77
N PRO A 68 8.32 -1.52 3.63
CA PRO A 68 9.40 -0.94 4.41
C PRO A 68 9.51 0.58 4.24
N GLU A 69 9.47 1.08 3.01
CA GLU A 69 9.55 2.51 2.73
C GLU A 69 8.28 3.25 3.22
N ILE A 70 7.11 2.66 3.02
CA ILE A 70 5.86 3.22 3.52
C ILE A 70 5.91 3.37 5.05
N LEU A 71 6.37 2.35 5.77
CA LEU A 71 6.46 2.40 7.23
C LEU A 71 7.48 3.44 7.74
N LYS A 72 8.54 3.74 6.98
CA LYS A 72 9.46 4.84 7.32
C LYS A 72 8.76 6.19 7.28
N HIS A 73 7.90 6.40 6.29
CA HIS A 73 7.17 7.65 6.09
C HIS A 73 5.83 7.72 6.83
N LEU A 74 5.40 6.63 7.48
CA LEU A 74 4.17 6.61 8.27
C LEU A 74 4.45 7.07 9.70
N GLU A 75 3.64 7.97 10.22
CA GLU A 75 3.70 8.40 11.63
C GLU A 75 3.33 7.26 12.58
N VAL A 76 3.83 7.32 13.81
CA VAL A 76 3.38 6.42 14.89
C VAL A 76 1.89 6.72 15.16
N GLY A 77 1.07 5.68 15.14
CA GLY A 77 -0.39 5.78 15.19
C GLY A 77 -1.05 5.88 13.82
N GLY A 78 -0.27 6.15 12.76
CA GLY A 78 -0.75 6.17 11.38
C GLY A 78 -1.19 4.79 10.88
N VAL A 79 -1.98 4.78 9.82
CA VAL A 79 -2.62 3.57 9.29
C VAL A 79 -2.30 3.38 7.81
N VAL A 80 -1.93 2.16 7.45
CA VAL A 80 -1.88 1.70 6.05
C VAL A 80 -3.06 0.79 5.77
N VAL A 81 -3.75 1.03 4.66
CA VAL A 81 -4.81 0.18 4.14
C VAL A 81 -4.35 -0.44 2.82
N LEU A 82 -4.35 -1.76 2.74
CA LEU A 82 -3.98 -2.53 1.55
C LEU A 82 -5.22 -3.22 1.01
N ASP A 83 -5.54 -2.98 -0.26
CA ASP A 83 -6.74 -3.51 -0.91
C ASP A 83 -6.49 -4.82 -1.64
N ASP A 84 -7.57 -5.57 -1.86
CA ASP A 84 -7.63 -6.79 -2.67
C ASP A 84 -6.66 -7.90 -2.23
N ILE A 85 -6.48 -8.10 -0.92
CA ILE A 85 -5.45 -9.01 -0.39
C ILE A 85 -5.86 -10.49 -0.38
N PHE A 86 -7.11 -10.84 -0.66
CA PHE A 86 -7.56 -12.24 -0.69
C PHE A 86 -7.35 -12.92 -2.04
N GLN A 87 -7.12 -12.17 -3.09
CA GLN A 87 -6.84 -12.68 -4.44
C GLN A 87 -7.92 -13.68 -4.91
N GLY A 88 -9.20 -13.31 -4.80
CA GLY A 88 -10.33 -14.18 -5.15
C GLY A 88 -10.39 -15.46 -4.30
N GLY A 89 -9.86 -15.42 -3.08
CA GLY A 89 -9.79 -16.57 -2.18
C GLY A 89 -8.56 -17.48 -2.38
N ASP A 90 -7.68 -17.18 -3.33
CA ASP A 90 -6.48 -17.98 -3.58
C ASP A 90 -5.53 -18.02 -2.37
N ILE A 91 -5.54 -16.97 -1.55
CA ILE A 91 -4.68 -16.86 -0.37
C ILE A 91 -4.93 -17.97 0.68
N ALA A 92 -6.11 -18.57 0.71
CA ALA A 92 -6.49 -19.65 1.62
C ALA A 92 -6.20 -21.05 1.08
N LYS A 93 -5.73 -21.17 -0.16
CA LYS A 93 -5.46 -22.44 -0.83
C LYS A 93 -4.02 -22.92 -0.63
N ASP A 94 -3.78 -24.22 -0.89
CA ASP A 94 -2.41 -24.69 -1.12
C ASP A 94 -1.87 -24.08 -2.42
N ILE A 95 -0.57 -23.73 -2.44
CA ILE A 95 0.08 -23.14 -3.62
C ILE A 95 -0.03 -24.02 -4.87
N MET A 96 -0.16 -25.33 -4.70
CA MET A 96 -0.33 -26.27 -5.83
C MET A 96 -1.70 -26.12 -6.49
N GLU A 97 -2.71 -25.66 -5.77
CA GLU A 97 -4.06 -25.39 -6.26
C GLU A 97 -4.16 -24.01 -6.93
N VAL A 98 -3.21 -23.10 -6.63
CA VAL A 98 -3.14 -21.77 -7.23
C VAL A 98 -2.61 -21.87 -8.66
N ARG A 99 -3.29 -21.20 -9.59
CA ARG A 99 -2.87 -21.12 -11.00
C ARG A 99 -1.44 -20.61 -11.11
N ARG A 100 -0.62 -21.23 -11.96
CA ARG A 100 0.82 -20.88 -12.10
C ARG A 100 1.06 -19.38 -12.28
N GLY A 101 0.24 -18.69 -13.09
CA GLY A 101 0.37 -17.24 -13.33
C GLY A 101 0.05 -16.38 -12.10
N GLN A 102 -0.61 -16.90 -11.08
CA GLN A 102 -0.98 -16.20 -9.85
C GLN A 102 -0.02 -16.49 -8.68
N ARG A 103 0.87 -17.45 -8.81
CA ARG A 103 1.75 -17.90 -7.72
C ARG A 103 2.73 -16.83 -7.24
N THR A 104 3.15 -15.92 -8.09
CA THR A 104 4.01 -14.78 -7.69
C THR A 104 3.25 -13.83 -6.76
N ILE A 105 2.00 -13.53 -7.10
CA ILE A 105 1.13 -12.70 -6.24
C ILE A 105 0.87 -13.43 -4.92
N TYR A 106 0.47 -14.69 -4.97
CA TYR A 106 0.26 -15.54 -3.80
C TYR A 106 1.44 -15.50 -2.83
N ARG A 107 2.68 -15.75 -3.33
CA ARG A 107 3.87 -15.70 -2.49
C ARG A 107 4.14 -14.32 -1.90
N GLY A 108 3.91 -13.26 -2.69
CA GLY A 108 4.04 -11.88 -2.20
C GLY A 108 3.07 -11.57 -1.05
N LEU A 109 1.81 -12.01 -1.17
CA LEU A 109 0.80 -11.84 -0.13
C LEU A 109 1.09 -12.71 1.11
N GLN A 110 1.56 -13.95 0.95
CA GLN A 110 1.97 -14.77 2.09
C GLN A 110 3.11 -14.11 2.88
N ARG A 111 4.15 -13.63 2.21
CA ARG A 111 5.24 -12.88 2.85
C ARG A 111 4.73 -11.62 3.56
N LEU A 112 3.79 -10.91 2.97
CA LEU A 112 3.16 -9.75 3.59
C LEU A 112 2.46 -10.13 4.90
N PHE A 113 1.68 -11.22 4.90
CA PHE A 113 1.00 -11.70 6.10
C PHE A 113 1.99 -12.17 7.18
N ASP A 114 3.01 -12.93 6.80
CA ASP A 114 4.06 -13.38 7.72
C ASP A 114 4.78 -12.19 8.38
N ALA A 115 5.03 -11.13 7.60
CA ALA A 115 5.71 -9.94 8.08
C ALA A 115 4.84 -9.03 8.98
N THR A 116 3.52 -9.10 8.87
CA THR A 116 2.63 -8.10 9.46
C THR A 116 1.67 -8.63 10.53
N LEU A 117 1.09 -9.84 10.36
CA LEU A 117 0.01 -10.31 11.23
C LEU A 117 0.44 -10.57 12.67
N ASN A 118 1.69 -10.97 12.90
CA ASN A 118 2.24 -11.22 14.23
C ASN A 118 3.39 -10.25 14.59
N ASN A 119 3.50 -9.14 13.89
CA ASN A 119 4.54 -8.16 14.14
C ASN A 119 4.22 -7.33 15.39
N PRO A 120 5.08 -7.32 16.43
CA PRO A 120 4.80 -6.59 17.68
C PRO A 120 4.75 -5.07 17.49
N GLY A 121 5.39 -4.55 16.44
CA GLY A 121 5.38 -3.13 16.09
C GLY A 121 4.13 -2.67 15.33
N LEU A 122 3.25 -3.61 14.94
CA LEU A 122 2.06 -3.33 14.14
C LEU A 122 0.81 -3.88 14.83
N THR A 123 -0.32 -3.18 14.68
CA THR A 123 -1.64 -3.77 14.88
C THR A 123 -2.23 -4.06 13.51
N ALA A 124 -2.43 -5.34 13.21
CA ALA A 124 -2.96 -5.80 11.94
C ALA A 124 -4.42 -6.26 12.08
N SER A 125 -5.25 -5.91 11.12
CA SER A 125 -6.66 -6.33 11.04
C SER A 125 -6.98 -6.74 9.60
N LEU A 126 -7.51 -7.95 9.44
CA LEU A 126 -8.07 -8.45 8.18
C LEU A 126 -9.57 -8.15 8.14
N VAL A 127 -10.02 -7.41 7.15
CA VAL A 127 -11.42 -7.03 6.98
C VAL A 127 -11.97 -7.70 5.72
N PRO A 128 -12.98 -8.57 5.82
CA PRO A 128 -13.56 -9.27 4.67
C PRO A 128 -14.56 -8.37 3.93
N LEU A 129 -14.05 -7.28 3.36
CA LEU A 129 -14.79 -6.35 2.52
C LEU A 129 -14.22 -6.41 1.11
N GLY A 130 -15.08 -6.55 0.10
CA GLY A 130 -14.65 -6.77 -1.28
C GLY A 130 -13.80 -8.03 -1.44
N ASP A 131 -12.62 -7.92 -2.05
CA ASP A 131 -11.62 -9.01 -2.11
C ASP A 131 -10.60 -8.94 -0.94
N GLY A 132 -11.04 -8.45 0.21
CA GLY A 132 -10.30 -8.40 1.46
C GLY A 132 -9.39 -7.18 1.60
N ILE A 133 -9.37 -6.62 2.79
CA ILE A 133 -8.55 -5.48 3.17
C ILE A 133 -7.65 -5.86 4.32
N LEU A 134 -6.37 -5.51 4.24
CA LEU A 134 -5.45 -5.54 5.36
C LEU A 134 -5.25 -4.11 5.87
N MET A 135 -5.55 -3.88 7.13
CA MET A 135 -5.29 -2.61 7.83
C MET A 135 -4.12 -2.80 8.79
N LEU A 136 -3.12 -1.94 8.69
CA LEU A 136 -1.95 -1.93 9.57
C LEU A 136 -1.86 -0.59 10.28
N ARG A 137 -1.83 -0.59 11.62
CA ARG A 137 -1.53 0.58 12.42
C ARG A 137 -0.11 0.50 12.94
N LYS A 138 0.68 1.53 12.74
CA LYS A 138 2.05 1.62 13.25
C LYS A 138 2.04 1.95 14.75
N ASN A 139 2.63 1.09 15.59
CA ASN A 139 2.60 1.26 17.05
C ASN A 139 3.90 1.85 17.61
N GLN A 140 5.00 1.80 16.87
CA GLN A 140 6.32 2.28 17.30
C GLN A 140 7.11 2.88 16.13
N ALA A 141 8.15 3.66 16.42
CA ALA A 141 8.89 4.41 15.41
C ALA A 141 9.59 3.49 14.40
N GLU A 142 10.24 2.46 14.87
CA GLU A 142 10.95 1.50 14.03
C GLU A 142 10.19 0.17 13.98
N ILE A 143 9.95 -0.33 12.79
CA ILE A 143 9.29 -1.61 12.55
C ILE A 143 10.32 -2.55 11.93
N GLU A 144 10.63 -3.62 12.64
CA GLU A 144 11.44 -4.70 12.09
C GLU A 144 10.56 -5.57 11.19
N LEU A 145 10.95 -5.69 9.93
CA LEU A 145 10.34 -6.61 8.97
C LEU A 145 11.35 -7.70 8.63
N PRO A 146 10.90 -8.94 8.38
CA PRO A 146 11.79 -9.98 7.90
C PRO A 146 12.38 -9.59 6.54
N ASP A 147 13.60 -10.03 6.26
CA ASP A 147 14.26 -9.78 4.98
C ASP A 147 13.40 -10.33 3.82
N VAL A 148 13.22 -9.50 2.82
CA VAL A 148 12.46 -9.83 1.61
C VAL A 148 13.46 -10.21 0.50
N ASP A 149 14.04 -11.41 0.62
CA ASP A 149 14.88 -12.01 -0.44
C ASP A 149 14.03 -12.73 -1.50
#